data_53db4168117259b81a4420cc613c0a40
#
_entry.id   53db4168117259b81a4420cc613c0a40
#
_cell.length_a   1.000
_cell.length_b   1.000
_cell.length_c   1.000
_cell.angle_alpha   90.00
_cell.angle_beta   90.00
_cell.angle_gamma   90.00
#
_symmetry.space_group_name_H-M   'P 1'
#
loop_
_entity.id
_entity.type
_entity.pdbx_description
1 polymer ?
#
loop_
_entity_poly.entity_id
_entity_poly.type
_entity_poly.pdbx_seq_one_letter_code
_entity_poly.pdbx_strand_id
1 'polypeptide(L)'
;MSLSGGRSSDRPIILERIRSAILATYIVFTHESTQDQQELDLYQDKVGATIAGHPLKVLAAYGPQEALEGDGPEGVVIVEFPSADAARAWYDSPAYQAIVQHRVKGGRFRAVLVEGV
;
A
#
# COMPACT_ATOMS: atom_id res chain seq x y z
N MET A 1 -9.58 13.17 -20.67
CA MET A 1 -9.34 12.71 -21.29
C MET A 1 -9.79 11.73 -21.69
N SER A 2 -10.10 11.45 -21.90
CA SER A 2 -10.54 10.55 -22.25
C SER A 2 -9.93 9.81 -22.80
N LEU A 3 -9.68 9.58 -22.75
CA LEU A 3 -9.17 8.96 -23.23
C LEU A 3 -9.48 8.15 -23.73
N SER A 4 -10.09 8.05 -23.84
CA SER A 4 -10.36 7.32 -24.39
C SER A 4 -9.97 6.28 -24.56
N GLY A 5 -10.23 5.87 -24.05
CA GLY A 5 -9.97 4.69 -23.90
C GLY A 5 -9.83 3.66 -24.82
N GLY A 6 -10.60 3.14 -25.36
CA GLY A 6 -10.47 2.00 -26.21
C GLY A 6 -9.12 1.70 -26.80
N ARG A 7 -8.21 2.55 -26.54
CA ARG A 7 -6.91 2.41 -27.09
C ARG A 7 -6.16 1.24 -26.60
N SER A 8 -6.40 0.79 -25.37
CA SER A 8 -5.62 -0.29 -24.82
C SER A 8 -5.73 -1.56 -25.65
N SER A 9 -6.85 -1.78 -26.35
CA SER A 9 -7.01 -2.97 -27.14
C SER A 9 -6.09 -3.01 -28.34
N ASP A 10 -5.53 -1.88 -28.71
CA ASP A 10 -4.60 -1.81 -29.85
C ASP A 10 -3.17 -2.10 -29.48
N ARG A 11 -2.88 -2.30 -28.21
CA ARG A 11 -1.50 -2.52 -27.76
C ARG A 11 -1.10 -3.96 -27.89
N PRO A 12 0.13 -4.22 -28.32
CA PRO A 12 0.67 -5.58 -28.28
C PRO A 12 0.75 -6.08 -26.84
N ILE A 13 0.46 -7.34 -26.64
CA ILE A 13 0.52 -7.95 -25.33
C ILE A 13 1.92 -7.84 -24.72
N ILE A 14 2.96 -7.95 -25.56
CA ILE A 14 4.32 -7.86 -25.07
C ILE A 14 4.60 -6.48 -24.44
N LEU A 15 4.07 -5.42 -25.03
CA LEU A 15 4.24 -4.09 -24.46
C LEU A 15 3.52 -3.95 -23.13
N GLU A 16 2.34 -4.55 -23.00
CA GLU A 16 1.62 -4.52 -21.74
C GLU A 16 2.40 -5.23 -20.65
N ARG A 17 3.03 -6.36 -20.97
CA ARG A 17 3.83 -7.09 -19.99
C ARG A 17 5.08 -6.32 -19.57
N ILE A 18 5.74 -5.69 -20.52
CA ILE A 18 6.91 -4.87 -20.23
C ILE A 18 6.51 -3.71 -19.33
N ARG A 19 5.39 -3.09 -19.66
CA ARG A 19 4.88 -1.97 -18.90
C ARG A 19 4.60 -2.34 -17.47
N SER A 20 3.91 -3.46 -17.24
CA SER A 20 3.63 -3.94 -15.88
C SER A 20 4.91 -4.25 -15.11
N ALA A 21 5.94 -4.76 -15.81
CA ALA A 21 7.18 -5.15 -15.14
C ALA A 21 7.99 -3.94 -14.68
N ILE A 22 7.86 -2.78 -15.36
CA ILE A 22 8.66 -1.60 -15.04
C ILE A 22 7.91 -0.52 -14.30
N LEU A 23 6.59 -0.65 -14.18
CA LEU A 23 5.79 0.33 -13.47
C LEU A 23 5.74 0.00 -11.99
N ALA A 24 5.75 1.05 -11.19
CA ALA A 24 5.68 0.88 -9.75
C ALA A 24 4.33 0.32 -9.33
N THR A 25 4.32 -0.33 -8.19
CA THR A 25 3.10 -0.81 -7.55
C THR A 25 3.03 -0.17 -6.16
N TYR A 26 1.84 0.15 -5.72
CA TYR A 26 1.66 0.81 -4.43
C TYR A 26 0.74 -0.01 -3.55
N ILE A 27 1.03 0.00 -2.24
CA ILE A 27 0.04 -0.40 -1.25
C ILE A 27 -0.36 0.88 -0.53
N VAL A 28 -1.65 1.16 -0.51
CA VAL A 28 -2.20 2.33 0.15
C VAL A 28 -2.98 1.85 1.37
N PHE A 29 -2.54 2.30 2.54
CA PHE A 29 -3.26 2.01 3.79
C PHE A 29 -4.01 3.26 4.20
N THR A 30 -5.28 3.12 4.54
CA THR A 30 -6.02 4.19 5.17
C THR A 30 -6.42 3.73 6.56
N HIS A 31 -6.02 4.52 7.55
CA HIS A 31 -6.32 4.28 8.95
C HIS A 31 -7.63 5.01 9.25
N GLU A 32 -8.73 4.25 9.33
CA GLU A 32 -10.05 4.87 9.42
C GLU A 32 -10.40 5.27 10.84
N SER A 33 -10.09 4.42 11.82
CA SER A 33 -10.41 4.72 13.22
C SER A 33 -9.50 3.91 14.14
N THR A 34 -9.40 4.36 15.39
CA THR A 34 -8.57 3.72 16.41
C THR A 34 -9.45 3.13 17.49
N GLN A 35 -9.20 1.86 17.84
CA GLN A 35 -9.88 1.18 18.93
C GLN A 35 -8.95 0.89 20.09
N ASP A 36 -7.67 0.59 19.83
CA ASP A 36 -6.71 0.22 20.87
C ASP A 36 -5.35 0.77 20.49
N GLN A 37 -4.99 1.90 21.05
CA GLN A 37 -3.73 2.57 20.73
C GLN A 37 -2.52 1.73 21.11
N GLN A 38 -2.61 0.92 22.17
CA GLN A 38 -1.48 0.09 22.58
C GLN A 38 -1.15 -0.94 21.52
N GLU A 39 -2.16 -1.51 20.87
CA GLU A 39 -1.93 -2.45 19.77
C GLU A 39 -1.30 -1.76 18.58
N LEU A 40 -1.74 -0.54 18.27
CA LEU A 40 -1.13 0.22 17.19
C LEU A 40 0.32 0.57 17.50
N ASP A 41 0.62 0.86 18.76
CA ASP A 41 2.00 1.15 19.15
C ASP A 41 2.88 -0.09 18.96
N LEU A 42 2.37 -1.27 19.28
CA LEU A 42 3.11 -2.51 19.03
C LEU A 42 3.37 -2.72 17.56
N TYR A 43 2.38 -2.43 16.73
CA TYR A 43 2.54 -2.54 15.28
C TYR A 43 3.64 -1.59 14.81
N GLN A 44 3.60 -0.34 15.25
CA GLN A 44 4.59 0.67 14.87
C GLN A 44 6.00 0.27 15.27
N ASP A 45 6.14 -0.31 16.47
CA ASP A 45 7.45 -0.72 16.95
C ASP A 45 8.03 -1.88 16.14
N LYS A 46 7.18 -2.70 15.55
CA LYS A 46 7.62 -3.96 14.92
C LYS A 46 7.66 -3.91 13.40
N VAL A 47 6.92 -2.98 12.79
CA VAL A 47 6.77 -2.98 11.33
C VAL A 47 8.09 -2.72 10.61
N GLY A 48 8.95 -1.90 11.20
CA GLY A 48 10.23 -1.58 10.56
C GLY A 48 11.10 -2.80 10.32
N ALA A 49 11.09 -3.75 11.26
CA ALA A 49 11.89 -4.95 11.12
C ALA A 49 11.41 -5.85 9.98
N THR A 50 10.14 -5.75 9.60
CA THR A 50 9.59 -6.57 8.51
C THR A 50 10.02 -6.07 7.13
N ILE A 51 10.54 -4.86 7.07
CA ILE A 51 10.89 -4.21 5.81
C ILE A 51 12.27 -4.66 5.31
N ALA A 52 13.13 -5.10 6.23
CA ALA A 52 14.49 -5.46 5.89
C ALA A 52 14.51 -6.51 4.77
N GLY A 53 15.31 -6.25 3.74
CA GLY A 53 15.44 -7.16 2.61
C GLY A 53 14.36 -7.03 1.56
N HIS A 54 13.41 -6.12 1.73
CA HIS A 54 12.35 -5.90 0.74
C HIS A 54 12.58 -4.59 0.01
N PRO A 55 12.42 -4.58 -1.32
CA PRO A 55 12.66 -3.37 -2.11
C PRO A 55 11.41 -2.48 -2.07
N LEU A 56 11.31 -1.65 -1.04
CA LEU A 56 10.16 -0.76 -0.92
C LEU A 56 10.61 0.62 -0.50
N LYS A 57 9.76 1.60 -0.76
CA LYS A 57 9.98 2.98 -0.40
C LYS A 57 8.70 3.53 0.20
N VAL A 58 8.79 4.11 1.40
CA VAL A 58 7.63 4.75 2.02
C VAL A 58 7.51 6.15 1.45
N LEU A 59 6.38 6.43 0.81
CA LEU A 59 6.15 7.72 0.17
C LEU A 59 5.37 8.68 1.07
N ALA A 60 4.50 8.12 1.92
CA ALA A 60 3.72 8.91 2.87
C ALA A 60 3.43 8.05 4.08
N ALA A 61 3.49 8.63 5.26
CA ALA A 61 3.22 7.92 6.50
C ALA A 61 2.72 8.92 7.54
N TYR A 62 1.41 9.03 7.64
CA TYR A 62 0.75 9.90 8.63
C TYR A 62 1.17 11.37 8.52
N GLY A 63 1.48 11.82 7.31
CA GLY A 63 1.78 13.22 7.09
C GLY A 63 0.53 14.09 7.22
N PRO A 64 0.71 15.41 7.26
CA PRO A 64 -0.43 16.31 7.25
C PRO A 64 -1.32 16.01 6.06
N GLN A 65 -2.63 16.01 6.29
CA GLN A 65 -3.58 15.67 5.26
C GLN A 65 -4.80 16.56 5.34
N GLU A 66 -5.50 16.66 4.23
CA GLU A 66 -6.70 17.46 4.12
C GLU A 66 -7.73 16.67 3.31
N ALA A 67 -8.89 16.43 3.88
CA ALA A 67 -9.96 15.75 3.16
C ALA A 67 -10.57 16.75 2.17
N LEU A 68 -10.47 16.41 0.90
CA LEU A 68 -11.05 17.28 -0.15
C LEU A 68 -12.52 16.96 -0.38
N GLU A 69 -12.92 15.74 -0.11
CA GLU A 69 -14.31 15.30 -0.24
C GLU A 69 -14.57 14.25 0.82
N GLY A 70 -15.70 14.38 1.47
CA GLY A 70 -16.13 13.43 2.49
C GLY A 70 -15.27 13.47 3.74
N ASP A 71 -15.50 12.51 4.62
CA ASP A 71 -14.73 12.39 5.86
C ASP A 71 -13.39 11.75 5.55
N GLY A 72 -12.32 12.39 6.01
CA GLY A 72 -11.00 11.83 5.83
C GLY A 72 -10.70 10.75 6.85
N PRO A 73 -9.75 9.84 6.55
CA PRO A 73 -9.27 8.87 7.54
C PRO A 73 -8.41 9.55 8.59
N GLU A 74 -8.06 8.82 9.64
CA GLU A 74 -7.14 9.34 10.66
C GLU A 74 -5.72 9.46 10.11
N GLY A 75 -5.37 8.64 9.13
CA GLY A 75 -4.07 8.70 8.53
C GLY A 75 -3.98 7.92 7.24
N VAL A 76 -2.94 8.21 6.46
CA VAL A 76 -2.69 7.54 5.19
C VAL A 76 -1.23 7.15 5.12
N VAL A 77 -0.98 5.91 4.67
CA VAL A 77 0.38 5.42 4.42
C VAL A 77 0.42 4.93 2.97
N ILE A 78 1.43 5.36 2.24
CA ILE A 78 1.62 4.92 0.85
C ILE A 78 3.02 4.35 0.72
N VAL A 79 3.09 3.12 0.24
CA VAL A 79 4.35 2.40 0.07
C VAL A 79 4.49 1.99 -1.38
N GLU A 80 5.67 2.25 -1.95
CA GLU A 80 5.95 1.94 -3.34
C GLU A 80 6.85 0.71 -3.44
N PHE A 81 6.54 -0.17 -4.40
CA PHE A 81 7.31 -1.37 -4.69
C PHE A 81 7.61 -1.40 -6.19
N PRO A 82 8.68 -2.10 -6.60
CA PRO A 82 9.00 -2.19 -8.02
C PRO A 82 8.02 -3.05 -8.83
N SER A 83 7.23 -3.90 -8.15
CA SER A 83 6.27 -4.76 -8.84
C SER A 83 5.20 -5.24 -7.87
N ALA A 84 4.12 -5.78 -8.42
CA ALA A 84 3.08 -6.39 -7.60
C ALA A 84 3.61 -7.60 -6.85
N ASP A 85 4.49 -8.37 -7.48
CA ASP A 85 5.10 -9.52 -6.82
C ASP A 85 5.92 -9.10 -5.61
N ALA A 86 6.68 -8.01 -5.73
CA ALA A 86 7.47 -7.50 -4.61
C ALA A 86 6.56 -7.02 -3.47
N ALA A 87 5.45 -6.36 -3.81
CA ALA A 87 4.49 -5.90 -2.81
C ALA A 87 3.88 -7.09 -2.07
N ARG A 88 3.48 -8.11 -2.81
CA ARG A 88 2.93 -9.31 -2.23
C ARG A 88 3.95 -10.05 -1.38
N ALA A 89 5.19 -10.11 -1.83
CA ALA A 89 6.24 -10.80 -1.09
C ALA A 89 6.40 -10.20 0.31
N TRP A 90 6.32 -8.87 0.42
CA TRP A 90 6.39 -8.24 1.73
C TRP A 90 5.11 -8.45 2.52
N TYR A 91 3.96 -8.15 1.91
CA TYR A 91 2.68 -8.20 2.63
C TYR A 91 2.40 -9.61 3.15
N ASP A 92 2.67 -10.63 2.35
CA ASP A 92 2.39 -12.02 2.70
C ASP A 92 3.53 -12.68 3.48
N SER A 93 4.64 -11.95 3.73
CA SER A 93 5.77 -12.55 4.43
C SER A 93 5.36 -12.97 5.84
N PRO A 94 5.96 -14.05 6.36
CA PRO A 94 5.67 -14.48 7.73
C PRO A 94 5.94 -13.37 8.75
N ALA A 95 7.00 -12.59 8.52
CA ALA A 95 7.34 -11.50 9.44
C ALA A 95 6.22 -10.46 9.51
N TYR A 96 5.71 -10.02 8.35
CA TYR A 96 4.64 -9.04 8.37
C TYR A 96 3.34 -9.63 8.89
N GLN A 97 3.00 -10.84 8.48
CA GLN A 97 1.76 -11.48 8.91
C GLN A 97 1.75 -11.75 10.42
N ALA A 98 2.93 -11.92 11.01
CA ALA A 98 3.01 -12.12 12.45
C ALA A 98 2.57 -10.88 13.23
N ILE A 99 2.74 -9.69 12.67
CA ILE A 99 2.43 -8.45 13.39
C ILE A 99 1.15 -7.76 12.90
N VAL A 100 0.61 -8.15 11.77
CA VAL A 100 -0.54 -7.45 11.19
C VAL A 100 -1.75 -7.53 12.13
N GLN A 101 -1.83 -8.56 12.98
CA GLN A 101 -2.91 -8.68 13.93
C GLN A 101 -2.97 -7.50 14.91
N HIS A 102 -1.83 -6.91 15.23
CA HIS A 102 -1.83 -5.71 16.10
C HIS A 102 -2.53 -4.55 15.42
N ARG A 103 -2.30 -4.39 14.13
CA ARG A 103 -2.96 -3.34 13.36
C ARG A 103 -4.47 -3.59 13.29
N VAL A 104 -4.87 -4.84 13.07
CA VAL A 104 -6.28 -5.20 12.98
C VAL A 104 -6.99 -5.02 14.33
N LYS A 105 -6.34 -5.38 15.42
CA LYS A 105 -6.90 -5.19 16.75
C LYS A 105 -6.91 -3.72 17.16
N GLY A 106 -5.94 -2.96 16.66
CA GLY A 106 -5.78 -1.57 17.07
C GLY A 106 -6.71 -0.60 16.37
N GLY A 107 -7.23 -0.95 15.21
CA GLY A 107 -8.06 0.00 14.50
C GLY A 107 -8.69 -0.59 13.25
N ARG A 108 -9.46 0.26 12.57
CA ARG A 108 -10.05 -0.09 11.28
C ARG A 108 -9.18 0.50 10.20
N PHE A 109 -8.73 -0.36 9.30
CA PHE A 109 -7.86 0.03 8.20
C PHE A 109 -8.38 -0.56 6.91
N ARG A 110 -8.02 0.10 5.82
CA ARG A 110 -8.14 -0.45 4.48
C ARG A 110 -6.74 -0.53 3.88
N ALA A 111 -6.48 -1.58 3.13
CA ALA A 111 -5.21 -1.73 2.45
C ALA A 111 -5.52 -2.14 1.02
N VAL A 112 -5.01 -1.37 0.06
CA VAL A 112 -5.27 -1.59 -1.35
C VAL A 112 -3.95 -1.63 -2.09
N LEU A 113 -3.77 -2.67 -2.91
CA LEU A 113 -2.63 -2.78 -3.79
C LEU A 113 -3.07 -2.29 -5.17
N VAL A 114 -2.34 -1.35 -5.74
CA VAL A 114 -2.68 -0.78 -7.04
C VAL A 114 -1.42 -0.55 -7.85
N GLU A 115 -1.49 -0.92 -9.13
CA GLU A 115 -0.36 -0.69 -10.04
C GLU A 115 -0.39 0.74 -10.55
N GLY A 116 0.80 1.32 -10.69
CA GLY A 116 0.97 2.65 -11.24
C GLY A 116 0.77 2.69 -12.75
N VAL A 117 0.88 3.89 -13.30
CA VAL A 117 0.73 4.10 -14.74
C VAL A 117 2.06 4.39 -15.41
#